data_a557a624b3ab286505c8786f3c175af0
#
_entry.id   a557a624b3ab286505c8786f3c175af0
#
_cell.length_a   1.000
_cell.length_b   1.000
_cell.length_c   1.000
_cell.angle_alpha   90.00
_cell.angle_beta   90.00
_cell.angle_gamma   90.00
#
_symmetry.space_group_name_H-M   'P 1'
#
loop_
_entity.id
_entity.type
_entity.pdbx_description
1 polymer ?
#
loop_
_entity_poly.entity_id
_entity_poly.type
_entity_poly.pdbx_seq_one_letter_code
_entity_poly.pdbx_strand_id
1 'polypeptide(L)' 'MRAGILDGFQTIIPTAAAVLLKKRQMLRMTQQEIADRAKITLRQYQRLESGERSILTCSFGLACRVIEALDI' A
#
# COMPACT_ATOMS: atom_id res chain seq x y z
N MET A 1 3.94 -30.76 2.95
CA MET A 1 3.26 -30.26 4.11
C MET A 1 3.99 -29.12 4.78
N ARG A 2 5.23 -29.31 5.13
CA ARG A 2 5.97 -28.24 5.77
C ARG A 2 6.10 -27.03 4.87
N ALA A 3 6.31 -27.26 3.58
CA ALA A 3 6.40 -26.17 2.64
C ALA A 3 5.12 -25.34 2.64
N GLY A 4 3.98 -26.00 2.72
CA GLY A 4 2.72 -25.29 2.76
C GLY A 4 2.58 -24.44 4.01
N ILE A 5 3.12 -24.89 5.13
CA ILE A 5 3.08 -24.12 6.36
C ILE A 5 3.93 -22.87 6.23
N LEU A 6 5.09 -22.99 5.62
CA LEU A 6 5.96 -21.82 5.42
C LEU A 6 5.31 -20.81 4.49
N ASP A 7 4.67 -21.30 3.44
CA ASP A 7 3.97 -20.40 2.52
C ASP A 7 2.85 -19.67 3.25
N GLY A 8 2.13 -20.38 4.11
CA GLY A 8 1.09 -19.76 4.89
C GLY A 8 1.64 -18.69 5.83
N PHE A 9 2.79 -18.95 6.40
CA PHE A 9 3.42 -17.99 7.27
C PHE A 9 3.75 -16.70 6.51
N GLN A 10 4.27 -16.84 5.31
CA GLN A 10 4.60 -15.66 4.50
C GLN A 10 3.37 -14.85 4.13
N THR A 11 2.25 -15.52 3.91
CA THR A 11 1.03 -14.80 3.58
C THR A 11 0.40 -14.14 4.79
N ILE A 12 0.76 -14.58 5.99
CA ILE A 12 0.26 -13.97 7.21
C ILE A 12 0.90 -12.61 7.47
N ILE A 13 2.12 -12.41 6.97
CA ILE A 13 2.85 -11.16 7.17
C ILE A 13 2.70 -10.33 5.91
N PRO A 14 1.75 -9.39 5.87
CA PRO A 14 1.54 -8.59 4.67
C PRO A 14 2.69 -7.61 4.47
N THR A 15 3.01 -7.36 3.21
CA THR A 15 3.95 -6.29 2.87
C THR A 15 3.23 -4.95 3.03
N ALA A 16 4.00 -3.87 3.11
CA ALA A 16 3.42 -2.55 3.15
C ALA A 16 2.54 -2.30 1.92
N ALA A 17 3.01 -2.75 0.74
CA ALA A 17 2.24 -2.58 -0.48
C ALA A 17 0.89 -3.30 -0.40
N ALA A 18 0.88 -4.50 0.17
CA ALA A 18 -0.36 -5.26 0.30
C ALA A 18 -1.34 -4.56 1.24
N VAL A 19 -0.84 -3.92 2.29
CA VAL A 19 -1.68 -3.16 3.21
C VAL A 19 -2.32 -1.99 2.50
N LEU A 20 -1.55 -1.27 1.68
CA LEU A 20 -2.09 -0.14 0.91
C LEU A 20 -3.20 -0.61 -0.02
N LEU A 21 -2.97 -1.68 -0.75
CA LEU A 21 -3.95 -2.23 -1.67
C LEU A 21 -5.23 -2.62 -0.93
N LYS A 22 -5.08 -3.33 0.16
CA LYS A 22 -6.23 -3.81 0.92
C LYS A 22 -7.05 -2.65 1.47
N LYS A 23 -6.41 -1.64 2.04
CA LYS A 23 -7.12 -0.49 2.58
C LYS A 23 -7.86 0.26 1.47
N ARG A 24 -7.23 0.41 0.31
CA ARG A 24 -7.89 1.07 -0.82
C ARG A 24 -9.12 0.30 -1.24
N GLN A 25 -9.02 -1.03 -1.32
CA GLN A 25 -10.17 -1.85 -1.69
C GLN A 25 -11.28 -1.76 -0.66
N MET A 26 -10.94 -1.68 0.62
CA MET A 26 -11.93 -1.54 1.67
C MET A 26 -12.66 -0.21 1.56
N LEU A 27 -11.99 0.83 1.12
CA LEU A 27 -12.60 2.14 0.91
C LEU A 27 -13.32 2.23 -0.42
N ARG A 28 -13.19 1.21 -1.28
CA ARG A 28 -13.79 1.17 -2.60
C ARG A 28 -13.40 2.36 -3.46
N MET A 29 -12.13 2.74 -3.36
CA MET A 29 -11.60 3.87 -4.11
C MET A 29 -10.63 3.38 -5.18
N THR A 30 -10.54 4.14 -6.27
CA THR A 30 -9.57 3.85 -7.31
C THR A 30 -8.20 4.37 -6.89
N GLN A 31 -7.17 3.90 -7.60
CA GLN A 31 -5.81 4.40 -7.36
C GLN A 31 -5.73 5.91 -7.59
N GLN A 32 -6.43 6.39 -8.63
CA GLN A 32 -6.44 7.82 -8.92
C GLN A 32 -7.08 8.61 -7.79
N GLU A 33 -8.16 8.10 -7.22
CA GLU A 33 -8.83 8.78 -6.12
C GLU A 33 -7.92 8.88 -4.90
N ILE A 34 -7.19 7.80 -4.60
CA ILE A 34 -6.26 7.85 -3.47
C ILE A 34 -5.12 8.81 -3.76
N ALA A 35 -4.58 8.78 -4.98
CA ALA A 35 -3.49 9.68 -5.35
C ALA A 35 -3.94 11.14 -5.22
N ASP A 36 -5.16 11.44 -5.66
CA ASP A 36 -5.70 12.79 -5.56
C ASP A 36 -5.85 13.22 -4.10
N ARG A 37 -6.34 12.33 -3.25
CA ARG A 37 -6.49 12.64 -1.83
C ARG A 37 -5.14 12.86 -1.16
N ALA A 38 -4.15 12.08 -1.56
CA ALA A 38 -2.81 12.19 -0.99
C ALA A 38 -2.01 13.32 -1.62
N LYS A 39 -2.54 13.95 -2.69
CA LYS A 39 -1.87 15.03 -3.42
C LYS A 39 -0.53 14.57 -3.99
N ILE A 40 -0.54 13.37 -4.57
CA ILE A 40 0.60 12.80 -5.27
C ILE A 40 0.13 12.37 -6.65
N THR A 41 1.09 12.06 -7.53
CA THR A 41 0.73 11.60 -8.87
C THR A 41 0.24 10.16 -8.82
N LEU A 42 -0.57 9.78 -9.80
CA LEU A 42 -1.01 8.40 -9.93
C LEU A 42 0.18 7.45 -10.00
N ARG A 43 1.21 7.84 -10.76
CA ARG A 43 2.40 7.00 -10.91
C ARG A 43 3.10 6.78 -9.57
N GLN A 44 3.20 7.83 -8.76
CA GLN A 44 3.81 7.70 -7.43
C GLN A 44 3.02 6.71 -6.58
N TYR A 45 1.71 6.80 -6.60
CA TYR A 45 0.88 5.89 -5.84
C TYR A 45 1.00 4.45 -6.36
N GLN A 46 0.98 4.29 -7.69
CA GLN A 46 1.10 2.96 -8.28
C GLN A 46 2.40 2.26 -7.88
N ARG A 47 3.48 3.01 -7.80
CA ARG A 47 4.76 2.45 -7.37
C ARG A 47 4.70 1.95 -5.93
N LEU A 48 4.01 2.68 -5.07
CA LEU A 48 3.85 2.28 -3.68
C LEU A 48 3.00 1.02 -3.57
N GLU A 49 1.90 0.96 -4.30
CA GLU A 49 0.99 -0.18 -4.21
C GLU A 49 1.56 -1.43 -4.86
N SER A 50 2.40 -1.27 -5.88
CA SER A 50 3.02 -2.41 -6.53
C SER A 50 4.23 -2.96 -5.77
N GLY A 51 4.73 -2.19 -4.79
CA GLY A 51 5.92 -2.58 -4.07
C GLY A 51 7.22 -2.12 -4.73
N GLU A 52 7.12 -1.46 -5.89
CA GLU A 52 8.31 -0.95 -6.56
C GLU A 52 9.03 0.07 -5.68
N ARG A 53 8.27 0.88 -4.96
CA ARG A 53 8.80 1.82 -3.99
C ARG A 53 8.13 1.57 -2.65
N SER A 54 8.92 1.41 -1.60
CA SER A 54 8.39 1.14 -0.29
C SER A 54 7.93 2.42 0.39
N ILE A 55 6.74 2.39 0.97
CA ILE A 55 6.25 3.52 1.77
C ILE A 55 7.12 3.71 3.02
N LEU A 56 7.80 2.65 3.44
CA LEU A 56 8.66 2.71 4.62
C LEU A 56 9.95 3.48 4.34
N THR A 57 10.34 3.60 3.08
CA THR A 57 11.58 4.27 2.70
C THR A 57 11.35 5.57 1.93
N CYS A 58 10.10 5.93 1.65
CA CYS A 58 9.80 7.19 1.00
C CYS A 58 9.85 8.32 2.03
N SER A 59 9.74 9.56 1.56
CA SER A 59 9.78 10.69 2.48
C SER A 59 8.64 10.61 3.50
N PHE A 60 8.90 11.11 4.69
CA PHE A 60 7.90 11.09 5.76
C PHE A 60 6.62 11.83 5.35
N GLY A 61 6.78 12.98 4.69
CA GLY A 61 5.62 13.76 4.23
C GLY A 61 4.76 12.99 3.25
N LEU A 62 5.38 12.29 2.30
CA LEU A 62 4.64 11.48 1.34
C LEU A 62 3.92 10.34 2.05
N ALA A 63 4.62 9.68 2.95
CA ALA A 63 4.02 8.56 3.70
C ALA A 63 2.81 9.04 4.50
N CYS A 64 2.92 10.17 5.18
CA CYS A 64 1.81 10.71 5.95
C CYS A 64 0.60 11.00 5.08
N ARG A 65 0.81 11.60 3.90
CA ARG A 65 -0.30 11.91 3.00
C ARG A 65 -1.01 10.66 2.54
N VAL A 66 -0.25 9.62 2.20
CA VAL A 66 -0.85 8.36 1.75
C VAL A 66 -1.60 7.69 2.88
N ILE A 67 -1.02 7.67 4.06
CA ILE A 67 -1.66 7.07 5.22
C ILE A 67 -2.98 7.78 5.54
N GLU A 68 -2.97 9.10 5.52
CA GLU A 68 -4.19 9.87 5.75
C GLU A 68 -5.23 9.63 4.66
N ALA A 69 -4.78 9.56 3.41
CA ALA A 69 -5.69 9.32 2.29
C ALA A 69 -6.37 7.97 2.39
N LEU A 70 -5.68 6.97 2.92
CA LEU A 70 -6.21 5.64 3.10
C LEU A 70 -6.91 5.44 4.44
N ASP A 71 -6.97 6.48 5.24
CA ASP A 71 -7.68 6.47 6.52
C ASP A 71 -7.12 5.39 7.47
N ILE A 72 -5.82 5.28 7.49
CA ILE A 72 -5.15 4.32 8.37
C ILE A 72 -4.83 4.97 9.72
#